data_2141e06e26379509d4ed3b3a2b3238ac
#
_entry.id   2141e06e26379509d4ed3b3a2b3238ac
#
_cell.length_a   1.000
_cell.length_b   1.000
_cell.length_c   1.000
_cell.angle_alpha   90.00
_cell.angle_beta   90.00
_cell.angle_gamma   90.00
#
_symmetry.space_group_name_H-M   'P 1'
#
loop_
_entity.id
_entity.type
_entity.pdbx_description
1 polymer ?
#
loop_
_entity_poly.entity_id
_entity_poly.type
_entity_poly.pdbx_seq_one_letter_code
_entity_poly.pdbx_strand_id
1 'polypeptide(L)'
;MNTQYEMLTYERKVTGAERFFSHAPFSTVTMVARIKSDVTAEMLQNAVDKVQQRHALLRVRIKDTQDGELWFTSQGVQEIPVEVVPRKTENDWIEVHAEGSKAAYDFEARPAIRFILVQDTDESELIILCHHMICDGMSLAYLARDLMVHLGDPQADVQV
;
A
#
# COMPACT_ATOMS: atom_id res chain seq x y z
N MET A 1 24.20 -19.70 -15.19
CA MET A 1 24.72 -18.53 -14.46
C MET A 1 23.55 -17.95 -13.65
N ASN A 2 23.53 -18.30 -12.36
CA ASN A 2 22.55 -17.74 -11.41
C ASN A 2 22.97 -16.31 -11.09
N THR A 3 22.33 -15.34 -11.69
CA THR A 3 22.41 -13.96 -11.22
C THR A 3 21.38 -13.83 -10.10
N GLN A 4 21.72 -14.33 -8.92
CA GLN A 4 21.10 -13.91 -7.68
C GLN A 4 21.44 -12.41 -7.53
N TYR A 5 20.50 -11.55 -7.86
CA TYR A 5 20.51 -10.22 -7.28
C TYR A 5 20.29 -10.45 -5.78
N GLU A 6 21.37 -10.40 -5.00
CA GLU A 6 21.29 -10.15 -3.58
C GLU A 6 20.54 -8.83 -3.45
N MET A 7 19.25 -8.90 -3.16
CA MET A 7 18.50 -7.71 -2.76
C MET A 7 19.15 -7.24 -1.48
N LEU A 8 19.97 -6.19 -1.59
CA LEU A 8 20.59 -5.56 -0.45
C LEU A 8 19.53 -5.31 0.61
N THR A 9 19.70 -5.87 1.78
CA THR A 9 18.78 -5.67 2.90
C THR A 9 18.74 -4.18 3.21
N TYR A 10 17.58 -3.57 3.02
CA TYR A 10 17.38 -2.17 3.39
C TYR A 10 17.03 -2.13 4.88
N GLU A 11 17.84 -1.45 5.66
CA GLU A 11 17.55 -1.19 7.07
C GLU A 11 17.88 0.26 7.39
N ARG A 12 16.96 0.94 8.05
CA ARG A 12 17.23 2.24 8.66
C ARG A 12 16.37 2.47 9.90
N LYS A 13 16.87 3.28 10.81
CA LYS A 13 16.10 3.72 11.97
C LYS A 13 14.93 4.61 11.53
N VAL A 14 13.80 4.44 12.18
CA VAL A 14 12.64 5.33 12.04
C VAL A 14 12.99 6.71 12.59
N THR A 15 12.78 7.75 11.80
CA THR A 15 13.09 9.13 12.21
C THR A 15 12.13 9.62 13.29
N GLY A 16 12.48 10.73 13.96
CA GLY A 16 11.62 11.33 14.99
C GLY A 16 10.25 11.76 14.44
N ALA A 17 10.21 12.31 13.23
CA ALA A 17 8.95 12.69 12.58
C ALA A 17 8.07 11.46 12.25
N GLU A 18 8.65 10.41 11.70
CA GLU A 18 7.94 9.16 11.41
C GLU A 18 7.45 8.49 12.70
N ARG A 19 8.28 8.49 13.75
CA ARG A 19 7.93 7.96 15.06
C ARG A 19 6.77 8.71 15.71
N PHE A 20 6.66 10.01 15.50
CA PHE A 20 5.52 10.80 15.99
C PHE A 20 4.20 10.22 15.45
N PHE A 21 4.14 9.85 14.18
CA PHE A 21 2.96 9.25 13.57
C PHE A 21 2.67 7.83 14.07
N SER A 22 3.66 7.07 14.55
CA SER A 22 3.46 5.69 14.99
C SER A 22 2.46 5.57 16.16
N HIS A 23 2.33 6.61 16.95
CA HIS A 23 1.45 6.65 18.13
C HIS A 23 0.21 7.53 17.93
N ALA A 24 0.10 8.22 16.80
CA ALA A 24 -1.02 9.12 16.56
C ALA A 24 -2.25 8.34 16.06
N PRO A 25 -3.42 8.49 16.69
CA PRO A 25 -4.62 7.73 16.34
C PRO A 25 -5.19 8.07 14.94
N PHE A 26 -4.70 9.13 14.30
CA PHE A 26 -5.17 9.63 12.99
C PHE A 26 -4.04 9.65 11.95
N SER A 27 -3.24 8.61 11.92
CA SER A 27 -2.05 8.56 11.07
C SER A 27 -2.29 7.88 9.71
N THR A 28 -3.53 7.75 9.27
CA THR A 28 -3.84 7.17 7.96
C THR A 28 -4.19 8.25 6.95
N VAL A 29 -3.47 8.26 5.84
CA VAL A 29 -3.82 9.03 4.64
C VAL A 29 -4.63 8.13 3.74
N THR A 30 -5.74 8.63 3.23
CA THR A 30 -6.64 7.86 2.36
C THR A 30 -6.75 8.49 0.98
N MET A 31 -6.77 7.66 -0.03
CA MET A 31 -7.16 8.04 -1.39
C MET A 31 -8.24 7.09 -1.88
N VAL A 32 -9.28 7.62 -2.51
CA VAL A 32 -10.31 6.83 -3.18
C VAL A 32 -10.32 7.21 -4.65
N ALA A 33 -10.15 6.23 -5.50
CA ALA A 33 -10.21 6.39 -6.95
C ALA A 33 -11.41 5.62 -7.50
N ARG A 34 -12.29 6.31 -8.24
CA ARG A 34 -13.37 5.68 -8.97
C ARG A 34 -12.89 5.30 -10.37
N ILE A 35 -12.99 4.03 -10.72
CA ILE A 35 -12.47 3.46 -11.94
C ILE A 35 -13.67 2.97 -12.78
N LYS A 36 -13.88 3.59 -13.93
CA LYS A 36 -14.94 3.21 -14.88
C LYS A 36 -14.41 2.19 -15.88
N SER A 37 -14.19 0.99 -15.40
CA SER A 37 -13.71 -0.14 -16.18
C SER A 37 -13.90 -1.42 -15.36
N ASP A 38 -13.91 -2.55 -16.04
CA ASP A 38 -13.85 -3.85 -15.39
C ASP A 38 -12.43 -4.08 -14.82
N VAL A 39 -12.27 -3.89 -13.53
CA VAL A 39 -11.02 -4.15 -12.80
C VAL A 39 -11.19 -5.41 -11.97
N THR A 40 -10.43 -6.44 -12.30
CA THR A 40 -10.43 -7.68 -11.51
C THR A 40 -9.46 -7.60 -10.33
N ALA A 41 -9.70 -8.43 -9.32
CA ALA A 41 -8.78 -8.59 -8.20
C ALA A 41 -7.36 -8.98 -8.65
N GLU A 42 -7.25 -9.84 -9.67
CA GLU A 42 -5.97 -10.28 -10.24
C GLU A 42 -5.23 -9.12 -10.93
N MET A 43 -5.92 -8.31 -11.73
CA MET A 43 -5.33 -7.13 -12.37
C MET A 43 -4.78 -6.16 -11.33
N LEU A 44 -5.55 -5.90 -10.27
CA LEU A 44 -5.12 -5.00 -9.20
C LEU A 44 -3.97 -5.59 -8.39
N GLN A 45 -3.99 -6.90 -8.07
CA GLN A 45 -2.88 -7.54 -7.35
C GLN A 45 -1.58 -7.45 -8.16
N ASN A 46 -1.63 -7.72 -9.46
CA ASN A 46 -0.45 -7.59 -10.34
C ASN A 46 0.10 -6.15 -10.37
N ALA A 47 -0.78 -5.14 -10.36
CA ALA A 47 -0.36 -3.74 -10.29
C ALA A 47 0.24 -3.39 -8.92
N VAL A 48 -0.35 -3.89 -7.82
CA VAL A 48 0.16 -3.72 -6.45
C VAL A 48 1.55 -4.34 -6.31
N ASP A 49 1.76 -5.55 -6.82
CA ASP A 49 3.06 -6.24 -6.76
C ASP A 49 4.16 -5.42 -7.47
N LYS A 50 3.84 -4.79 -8.61
CA LYS A 50 4.76 -3.92 -9.33
C LYS A 50 5.10 -2.64 -8.59
N VAL A 51 4.10 -1.96 -8.02
CA VAL A 51 4.37 -0.76 -7.23
C VAL A 51 5.10 -1.10 -5.93
N GLN A 52 4.85 -2.27 -5.32
CA GLN A 52 5.61 -2.74 -4.18
C GLN A 52 7.10 -2.94 -4.53
N GLN A 53 7.40 -3.52 -5.68
CA GLN A 53 8.78 -3.70 -6.14
C GLN A 53 9.50 -2.37 -6.40
N ARG A 54 8.77 -1.35 -6.84
CA ARG A 54 9.31 -0.03 -7.21
C ARG A 54 9.54 0.88 -6.00
N HIS A 55 8.55 0.99 -5.12
CA HIS A 55 8.57 1.94 -4.01
C HIS A 55 9.26 1.35 -2.78
N ALA A 56 10.39 1.94 -2.36
CA ALA A 56 11.22 1.40 -1.28
C ALA A 56 10.45 1.21 0.04
N LEU A 57 9.60 2.15 0.41
CA LEU A 57 8.81 2.08 1.65
C LEU A 57 7.63 1.08 1.59
N LEU A 58 7.30 0.55 0.40
CA LEU A 58 6.39 -0.60 0.26
C LEU A 58 7.12 -1.95 0.35
N ARG A 59 8.44 -1.93 0.53
CA ARG A 59 9.27 -3.13 0.71
C ARG A 59 9.87 -3.23 2.11
N VAL A 60 9.25 -2.56 3.08
CA VAL A 60 9.72 -2.58 4.46
C VAL A 60 8.59 -2.94 5.42
N ARG A 61 8.96 -3.56 6.51
CA ARG A 61 8.16 -3.73 7.71
C ARG A 61 8.83 -2.99 8.86
N ILE A 62 8.12 -2.82 9.96
CA ILE A 62 8.67 -2.19 11.16
C ILE A 62 9.13 -3.27 12.12
N LYS A 63 10.38 -3.17 12.56
CA LYS A 63 10.99 -4.01 13.57
C LYS A 63 11.16 -3.18 14.85
N ASP A 64 10.59 -3.66 15.93
CA ASP A 64 10.87 -3.14 17.26
C ASP A 64 12.11 -3.86 17.84
N THR A 65 13.06 -3.11 18.32
CA THR A 65 14.22 -3.66 19.01
C THR A 65 13.98 -3.70 20.50
N GLN A 66 14.73 -4.56 21.21
CA GLN A 66 14.62 -4.72 22.66
C GLN A 66 14.84 -3.40 23.43
N ASP A 67 15.52 -2.44 22.83
CA ASP A 67 15.76 -1.10 23.38
C ASP A 67 14.62 -0.11 23.10
N GLY A 68 13.50 -0.56 22.51
CA GLY A 68 12.35 0.28 22.15
C GLY A 68 12.59 1.18 20.94
N GLU A 69 13.60 0.86 20.13
CA GLU A 69 13.89 1.53 18.87
C GLU A 69 13.15 0.92 17.71
N LEU A 70 12.54 1.76 16.86
CA LEU A 70 11.85 1.31 15.68
C LEU A 70 12.75 1.40 14.44
N TRP A 71 12.78 0.33 13.66
CA TRP A 71 13.54 0.24 12.43
C TRP A 71 12.66 -0.19 11.26
N PHE A 72 12.87 0.42 10.11
CA PHE A 72 12.39 -0.15 8.85
C PHE A 72 13.39 -1.21 8.37
N THR A 73 12.88 -2.37 8.01
CA THR A 73 13.67 -3.46 7.43
C THR A 73 12.94 -4.12 6.27
N SER A 74 13.68 -4.42 5.19
CA SER A 74 13.16 -5.21 4.06
C SER A 74 13.22 -6.72 4.33
N GLN A 75 13.91 -7.14 5.40
CA GLN A 75 14.04 -8.55 5.74
C GLN A 75 12.71 -9.14 6.23
N GLY A 76 12.23 -10.18 5.56
CA GLY A 76 11.02 -10.90 5.95
C GLY A 76 9.71 -10.13 5.70
N VAL A 77 9.75 -9.07 4.88
CA VAL A 77 8.55 -8.34 4.49
C VAL A 77 7.64 -9.24 3.63
N GLN A 78 6.36 -9.24 3.94
CA GLN A 78 5.35 -9.98 3.18
C GLN A 78 4.76 -9.14 2.05
N GLU A 79 4.16 -9.82 1.08
CA GLU A 79 3.38 -9.20 0.01
C GLU A 79 2.17 -8.47 0.58
N ILE A 80 1.73 -7.43 -0.14
CA ILE A 80 0.55 -6.64 0.21
C ILE A 80 -0.66 -7.26 -0.50
N PRO A 81 -1.61 -7.88 0.23
CA PRO A 81 -2.78 -8.47 -0.40
C PRO A 81 -3.79 -7.38 -0.79
N VAL A 82 -4.46 -7.58 -1.91
CA VAL A 82 -5.65 -6.80 -2.28
C VAL A 82 -6.87 -7.40 -1.57
N GLU A 83 -7.61 -6.54 -0.90
CA GLU A 83 -8.90 -6.88 -0.31
C GLU A 83 -10.01 -6.57 -1.31
N VAL A 84 -11.00 -7.45 -1.46
CA VAL A 84 -12.11 -7.26 -2.41
C VAL A 84 -13.44 -7.29 -1.67
N VAL A 85 -14.26 -6.28 -1.91
CA VAL A 85 -15.62 -6.16 -1.36
C VAL A 85 -16.60 -5.97 -2.53
N PRO A 86 -17.71 -6.72 -2.62
CA PRO A 86 -18.71 -6.50 -3.64
C PRO A 86 -19.33 -5.10 -3.55
N ARG A 87 -19.40 -4.40 -4.68
CA ARG A 87 -20.10 -3.12 -4.81
C ARG A 87 -21.58 -3.38 -5.11
N LYS A 88 -22.46 -2.91 -4.26
CA LYS A 88 -23.93 -3.03 -4.41
C LYS A 88 -24.56 -1.68 -4.72
N THR A 89 -23.96 -0.60 -4.20
CA THR A 89 -24.40 0.78 -4.40
C THR A 89 -23.21 1.69 -4.67
N GLU A 90 -23.46 2.88 -5.19
CA GLU A 90 -22.44 3.89 -5.44
C GLU A 90 -21.78 4.46 -4.17
N ASN A 91 -22.36 4.19 -2.99
CA ASN A 91 -21.91 4.72 -1.71
C ASN A 91 -21.26 3.67 -0.80
N ASP A 92 -21.18 2.41 -1.19
CA ASP A 92 -20.62 1.33 -0.36
C ASP A 92 -19.18 1.60 0.05
N TRP A 93 -18.41 2.30 -0.79
CA TRP A 93 -17.03 2.69 -0.47
C TRP A 93 -16.92 3.53 0.81
N ILE A 94 -17.97 4.28 1.18
CA ILE A 94 -17.97 5.11 2.39
C ILE A 94 -17.91 4.24 3.64
N GLU A 95 -18.73 3.19 3.70
CA GLU A 95 -18.72 2.24 4.83
C GLU A 95 -17.43 1.43 4.85
N VAL A 96 -17.01 0.94 3.69
CA VAL A 96 -15.76 0.18 3.55
C VAL A 96 -14.54 1.00 3.98
N HIS A 97 -14.49 2.29 3.60
CA HIS A 97 -13.47 3.22 4.06
C HIS A 97 -13.52 3.42 5.58
N ALA A 98 -14.71 3.66 6.14
CA ALA A 98 -14.89 3.90 7.57
C ALA A 98 -14.45 2.69 8.41
N GLU A 99 -14.79 1.47 7.99
CA GLU A 99 -14.33 0.24 8.64
C GLU A 99 -12.84 -0.02 8.42
N GLY A 100 -12.36 0.17 7.19
CA GLY A 100 -10.95 0.01 6.85
C GLY A 100 -10.03 0.94 7.64
N SER A 101 -10.47 2.17 7.90
CA SER A 101 -9.70 3.17 8.65
C SER A 101 -9.56 2.84 10.14
N LYS A 102 -10.44 1.99 10.68
CA LYS A 102 -10.37 1.52 12.08
C LYS A 102 -9.47 0.31 12.25
N ALA A 103 -9.20 -0.43 11.18
CA ALA A 103 -8.42 -1.65 11.25
C ALA A 103 -6.94 -1.34 11.49
N ALA A 104 -6.33 -2.12 12.40
CA ALA A 104 -4.92 -2.01 12.70
C ALA A 104 -4.06 -2.51 11.52
N TYR A 105 -2.90 -1.86 11.33
CA TYR A 105 -1.86 -2.35 10.43
C TYR A 105 -1.02 -3.44 11.12
N ASP A 106 -0.64 -4.45 10.35
CA ASP A 106 0.34 -5.45 10.80
C ASP A 106 1.76 -4.95 10.47
N PHE A 107 2.27 -4.05 11.29
CA PHE A 107 3.56 -3.41 11.08
C PHE A 107 4.74 -4.38 11.07
N GLU A 108 4.61 -5.52 11.75
CA GLU A 108 5.69 -6.50 11.87
C GLU A 108 5.82 -7.42 10.67
N ALA A 109 4.74 -7.63 9.93
CA ALA A 109 4.71 -8.55 8.81
C ALA A 109 4.84 -7.86 7.45
N ARG A 110 4.24 -6.69 7.27
CA ARG A 110 4.09 -6.04 5.97
C ARG A 110 4.11 -4.52 6.03
N PRO A 111 4.25 -3.84 4.88
CA PRO A 111 4.17 -2.38 4.82
C PRO A 111 2.82 -1.86 5.33
N ALA A 112 2.85 -0.68 5.93
CA ALA A 112 1.67 -0.07 6.54
C ALA A 112 0.76 0.59 5.49
N ILE A 113 0.31 -0.19 4.52
CA ILE A 113 -0.61 0.21 3.45
C ILE A 113 -1.62 -0.91 3.18
N ARG A 114 -2.83 -0.54 2.77
CA ARG A 114 -3.88 -1.47 2.36
C ARG A 114 -4.54 -1.00 1.08
N PHE A 115 -4.90 -1.95 0.23
CA PHE A 115 -5.64 -1.72 -1.01
C PHE A 115 -6.96 -2.49 -0.93
N ILE A 116 -8.07 -1.77 -1.04
CA ILE A 116 -9.41 -2.36 -0.97
C ILE A 116 -10.13 -2.01 -2.27
N LEU A 117 -10.55 -3.03 -3.02
CA LEU A 117 -11.35 -2.88 -4.23
C LEU A 117 -12.82 -3.13 -3.89
N VAL A 118 -13.61 -2.09 -3.96
CA VAL A 118 -15.09 -2.19 -3.94
C VAL A 118 -15.53 -2.42 -5.37
N GLN A 119 -15.75 -3.69 -5.72
CA GLN A 119 -15.77 -4.20 -7.08
C GLN A 119 -17.18 -4.35 -7.67
N ASP A 120 -17.35 -3.84 -8.87
CA ASP A 120 -18.44 -4.17 -9.80
C ASP A 120 -17.87 -4.27 -11.23
N THR A 121 -18.67 -4.75 -12.19
CA THR A 121 -18.23 -5.00 -13.57
C THR A 121 -17.93 -3.74 -14.36
N ASP A 122 -18.70 -2.67 -14.17
CA ASP A 122 -18.60 -1.46 -14.98
C ASP A 122 -17.87 -0.31 -14.26
N GLU A 123 -17.94 -0.29 -12.96
CA GLU A 123 -17.36 0.76 -12.14
C GLU A 123 -16.98 0.22 -10.76
N SER A 124 -15.77 0.49 -10.34
CA SER A 124 -15.25 0.08 -9.02
C SER A 124 -14.63 1.27 -8.29
N GLU A 125 -14.59 1.23 -6.98
CA GLU A 125 -13.80 2.15 -6.19
C GLU A 125 -12.57 1.42 -5.62
N LEU A 126 -11.39 2.00 -5.85
CA LEU A 126 -10.15 1.60 -5.18
C LEU A 126 -9.89 2.52 -4.00
N ILE A 127 -9.84 1.94 -2.81
CA ILE A 127 -9.49 2.65 -1.57
C ILE A 127 -8.06 2.28 -1.21
N ILE A 128 -7.19 3.29 -1.09
CA ILE A 128 -5.82 3.15 -0.62
C ILE A 128 -5.74 3.79 0.75
N LEU A 129 -5.43 2.99 1.77
CA LEU A 129 -5.21 3.40 3.14
C LEU A 129 -3.73 3.27 3.45
N CYS A 130 -3.04 4.37 3.67
CA CYS A 130 -1.60 4.37 3.91
C CYS A 130 -1.26 5.08 5.22
N HIS A 131 -0.42 4.45 6.04
CA HIS A 131 0.01 5.05 7.29
C HIS A 131 1.04 6.15 7.06
N HIS A 132 0.91 7.26 7.79
CA HIS A 132 1.74 8.45 7.62
C HIS A 132 3.25 8.23 7.89
N MET A 133 3.63 7.12 8.52
CA MET A 133 5.03 6.73 8.67
C MET A 133 5.73 6.43 7.34
N ILE A 134 4.99 6.00 6.33
CA ILE A 134 5.56 5.56 5.04
C ILE A 134 5.09 6.40 3.85
N CYS A 135 4.13 7.29 4.03
CA CYS A 135 3.65 8.16 2.96
C CYS A 135 3.11 9.50 3.48
N ASP A 136 3.17 10.48 2.62
CA ASP A 136 2.39 11.72 2.69
C ASP A 136 1.40 11.79 1.52
N GLY A 137 0.64 12.86 1.43
CA GLY A 137 -0.35 13.04 0.37
C GLY A 137 0.24 13.04 -1.04
N MET A 138 1.43 13.60 -1.22
CA MET A 138 2.13 13.63 -2.52
C MET A 138 2.65 12.24 -2.89
N SER A 139 3.28 11.53 -1.96
CA SER A 139 3.74 10.15 -2.15
C SER A 139 2.58 9.24 -2.53
N LEU A 140 1.42 9.40 -1.89
CA LEU A 140 0.24 8.61 -2.18
C LEU A 140 -0.33 8.93 -3.58
N ALA A 141 -0.29 10.19 -4.01
CA ALA A 141 -0.70 10.59 -5.36
C ALA A 141 0.20 9.97 -6.44
N TYR A 142 1.52 9.97 -6.24
CA TYR A 142 2.46 9.31 -7.16
C TYR A 142 2.26 7.79 -7.20
N LEU A 143 2.05 7.18 -6.04
CA LEU A 143 1.75 5.74 -5.94
C LEU A 143 0.47 5.39 -6.69
N ALA A 144 -0.60 6.16 -6.51
CA ALA A 144 -1.86 5.95 -7.21
C ALA A 144 -1.71 6.13 -8.72
N ARG A 145 -0.94 7.12 -9.17
CA ARG A 145 -0.60 7.29 -10.59
C ARG A 145 0.08 6.04 -11.15
N ASP A 146 1.14 5.56 -10.50
CA ASP A 146 1.91 4.40 -10.94
C ASP A 146 1.02 3.14 -10.98
N LEU A 147 0.15 2.98 -9.98
CA LEU A 147 -0.82 1.90 -9.94
C LEU A 147 -1.80 1.95 -11.12
N MET A 148 -2.34 3.14 -11.44
CA MET A 148 -3.26 3.31 -12.58
C MET A 148 -2.56 3.03 -13.92
N VAL A 149 -1.30 3.40 -14.07
CA VAL A 149 -0.51 3.08 -15.28
C VAL A 149 -0.39 1.56 -15.43
N HIS A 150 -0.04 0.83 -14.37
CA HIS A 150 0.07 -0.62 -14.43
C HIS A 150 -1.26 -1.34 -14.61
N LEU A 151 -2.37 -0.77 -14.17
CA LEU A 151 -3.72 -1.30 -14.44
C LEU A 151 -4.09 -1.14 -15.92
N GLY A 152 -3.73 0.00 -16.54
CA GLY A 152 -4.01 0.27 -17.95
C GLY A 152 -3.06 -0.45 -18.91
N ASP A 153 -1.79 -0.56 -18.52
CA ASP A 153 -0.74 -1.27 -19.28
C ASP A 153 0.16 -2.07 -18.34
N PRO A 154 -0.09 -3.37 -18.18
CA PRO A 154 0.72 -4.24 -17.33
C PRO A 154 2.19 -4.34 -17.74
N GLN A 155 2.57 -3.93 -18.93
CA GLN A 155 3.96 -3.93 -19.40
C GLN A 155 4.63 -2.55 -19.31
N ALA A 156 3.90 -1.53 -18.85
CA ALA A 156 4.45 -0.19 -18.73
C ALA A 156 5.70 -0.16 -17.81
N ASP A 157 6.74 0.53 -18.30
CA ASP A 157 7.89 0.90 -17.49
C ASP A 157 7.68 2.33 -16.99
N VAL A 158 7.28 2.44 -15.73
CA VAL A 158 7.04 3.74 -15.09
C VAL A 158 8.39 4.31 -14.67
N GLN A 159 8.92 5.22 -15.46
CA GLN A 159 10.16 5.92 -15.10
C GLN A 159 9.91 7.02 -14.05
N VAL A 160 10.91 7.24 -13.20
CA VAL A 160 10.90 8.27 -12.13
C VAL A 160 11.01 9.66 -12.74
#